data_7960ebb60e8e391c03af9bcda9c54327
#
_entry.id   7960ebb60e8e391c03af9bcda9c54327
#
_cell.length_a   1.000
_cell.length_b   1.000
_cell.length_c   1.000
_cell.angle_alpha   90.00
_cell.angle_beta   90.00
_cell.angle_gamma   90.00
#
_symmetry.space_group_name_H-M   'P 1'
#
loop_
_entity.id
_entity.type
_entity.pdbx_description
1 polymer ?
#
loop_
_entity_poly.entity_id
_entity_poly.type
_entity_poly.pdbx_seq_one_letter_code
_entity_poly.pdbx_strand_id
1 'polypeptide(L)'
;MKYVDIDRIYQTVPLDKIPWNSEAPPDKLVELVQSGKVRPCKTIDLGCGAGNYAIYLAERGFEVIGVDSSPTVIKIATENAQKRGVRCKFIVADLLGDLHEVKETFDFGYDWDFLHHIFPEDRVKYLKNVYNILKPGAQYLSVCFSEKDPQFDGMGKYRKTPIGTILYFSSESEIHDLFSPYFDIQELKTIEIKTKSVSHYAIYVLSERR
;
A
#
# COMPACT_ATOMS: atom_id res chain seq x y z
N MET A 1 11.28 -20.11 -4.45
CA MET A 1 11.06 -18.67 -4.63
C MET A 1 10.37 -18.17 -3.36
N LYS A 2 10.87 -17.10 -2.75
CA LYS A 2 10.33 -16.53 -1.51
C LYS A 2 9.02 -15.78 -1.75
N TYR A 3 8.95 -15.02 -2.84
CA TYR A 3 7.79 -14.24 -3.23
C TYR A 3 7.09 -14.86 -4.44
N VAL A 4 5.76 -14.73 -4.46
CA VAL A 4 4.95 -15.13 -5.62
C VAL A 4 5.13 -14.12 -6.73
N ASP A 5 5.12 -14.58 -7.97
CA ASP A 5 5.12 -13.72 -9.15
C ASP A 5 3.76 -13.02 -9.27
N ILE A 6 3.69 -11.80 -8.75
CA ILE A 6 2.47 -10.97 -8.74
C ILE A 6 2.07 -10.59 -10.17
N ASP A 7 3.03 -10.37 -11.07
CA ASP A 7 2.72 -10.03 -12.46
C ASP A 7 1.94 -11.16 -13.15
N ARG A 8 2.31 -12.41 -12.87
CA ARG A 8 1.56 -13.56 -13.38
C ARG A 8 0.11 -13.60 -12.88
N ILE A 9 -0.14 -13.18 -11.63
CA ILE A 9 -1.53 -13.10 -11.12
C ILE A 9 -2.31 -12.10 -11.97
N TYR A 10 -1.78 -10.90 -12.22
CA TYR A 10 -2.45 -9.91 -13.06
C TYR A 10 -2.61 -10.31 -14.51
N GLN A 11 -1.74 -11.19 -15.03
CA GLN A 11 -1.87 -11.74 -16.40
C GLN A 11 -2.93 -12.82 -16.50
N THR A 12 -3.19 -13.59 -15.44
CA THR A 12 -3.98 -14.82 -15.51
C THR A 12 -5.30 -14.79 -14.76
N VAL A 13 -5.44 -13.88 -13.77
CA VAL A 13 -6.64 -13.75 -12.95
C VAL A 13 -7.40 -12.49 -13.35
N PRO A 14 -8.70 -12.57 -13.68
CA PRO A 14 -9.52 -11.38 -13.94
C PRO A 14 -9.48 -10.41 -12.77
N LEU A 15 -9.39 -9.09 -13.06
CA LEU A 15 -9.24 -8.04 -12.03
C LEU A 15 -10.35 -8.06 -10.98
N ASP A 16 -11.59 -8.37 -11.37
CA ASP A 16 -12.73 -8.48 -10.45
C ASP A 16 -12.64 -9.66 -9.49
N LYS A 17 -11.77 -10.65 -9.78
CA LYS A 17 -11.47 -11.82 -8.96
C LYS A 17 -10.22 -11.66 -8.10
N ILE A 18 -9.44 -10.60 -8.30
CA ILE A 18 -8.29 -10.29 -7.46
C ILE A 18 -8.78 -9.67 -6.15
N PRO A 19 -8.51 -10.28 -4.98
CA PRO A 19 -9.11 -9.87 -3.70
C PRO A 19 -8.79 -8.43 -3.29
N TRP A 20 -7.55 -7.99 -3.54
CA TRP A 20 -7.08 -6.64 -3.20
C TRP A 20 -7.43 -5.57 -4.25
N ASN A 21 -7.98 -5.96 -5.41
CA ASN A 21 -8.42 -4.98 -6.41
C ASN A 21 -9.81 -4.44 -6.06
N SER A 22 -9.87 -3.41 -5.23
CA SER A 22 -11.09 -2.67 -4.90
C SER A 22 -11.19 -1.39 -5.71
N GLU A 23 -12.35 -1.15 -6.35
CA GLU A 23 -12.61 0.11 -7.07
C GLU A 23 -12.90 1.27 -6.11
N ALA A 24 -13.49 0.97 -4.95
CA ALA A 24 -13.77 1.96 -3.93
C ALA A 24 -12.53 2.20 -3.05
N PRO A 25 -12.18 3.46 -2.77
CA PRO A 25 -11.11 3.77 -1.83
C PRO A 25 -11.50 3.33 -0.42
N PRO A 26 -10.52 2.95 0.42
CA PRO A 26 -10.78 2.56 1.79
C PRO A 26 -11.31 3.72 2.62
N ASP A 27 -12.28 3.45 3.52
CA ASP A 27 -12.90 4.47 4.36
C ASP A 27 -11.87 5.34 5.13
N LYS A 28 -10.80 4.72 5.64
CA LYS A 28 -9.75 5.44 6.39
C LYS A 28 -8.91 6.38 5.53
N LEU A 29 -8.68 6.05 4.26
CA LEU A 29 -8.04 6.99 3.32
C LEU A 29 -9.00 8.14 2.99
N VAL A 30 -10.28 7.85 2.81
CA VAL A 30 -11.33 8.86 2.59
C VAL A 30 -11.42 9.80 3.80
N GLU A 31 -11.47 9.27 5.02
CA GLU A 31 -11.50 10.06 6.27
C GLU A 31 -10.31 11.02 6.38
N LEU A 32 -9.08 10.54 6.08
CA LEU A 32 -7.87 11.37 6.12
C LEU A 32 -7.95 12.58 5.18
N VAL A 33 -8.46 12.37 3.97
CA VAL A 33 -8.60 13.43 2.97
C VAL A 33 -9.75 14.37 3.32
N GLN A 34 -10.93 13.84 3.68
CA GLN A 34 -12.10 14.65 3.98
C GLN A 34 -11.96 15.48 5.26
N SER A 35 -11.25 14.96 6.27
CA SER A 35 -10.94 15.71 7.49
C SER A 35 -9.89 16.82 7.28
N GLY A 36 -9.22 16.84 6.12
CA GLY A 36 -8.10 17.75 5.84
C GLY A 36 -6.83 17.43 6.62
N LYS A 37 -6.75 16.25 7.25
CA LYS A 37 -5.53 15.76 7.93
C LYS A 37 -4.41 15.54 6.91
N VAL A 38 -4.78 15.05 5.71
CA VAL A 38 -3.92 15.08 4.53
C VAL A 38 -4.59 15.95 3.47
N ARG A 39 -3.90 17.00 3.03
CA ARG A 39 -4.38 17.93 2.01
C ARG A 39 -3.75 17.61 0.66
N PRO A 40 -4.34 18.07 -0.48
CA PRO A 40 -3.76 17.90 -1.79
C PRO A 40 -2.29 18.31 -1.83
N CYS A 41 -1.43 17.36 -2.17
CA CYS A 41 0.02 17.49 -2.19
C CYS A 41 0.64 16.47 -3.14
N LYS A 42 1.95 16.46 -3.25
CA LYS A 42 2.68 15.46 -4.02
C LYS A 42 2.73 14.14 -3.26
N THR A 43 2.13 13.12 -3.82
CA THR A 43 1.82 11.85 -3.14
C THR A 43 2.38 10.65 -3.89
N ILE A 44 2.84 9.65 -3.14
CA ILE A 44 3.23 8.35 -3.68
C ILE A 44 2.34 7.22 -3.14
N ASP A 45 1.87 6.38 -4.06
CA ASP A 45 1.10 5.15 -3.81
C ASP A 45 2.03 3.94 -4.02
N LEU A 46 2.37 3.25 -2.95
CA LEU A 46 3.35 2.17 -2.91
C LEU A 46 2.65 0.81 -2.97
N GLY A 47 2.85 0.08 -4.07
CA GLY A 47 2.08 -1.11 -4.39
C GLY A 47 0.70 -0.73 -4.93
N CYS A 48 0.68 0.20 -5.88
CA CYS A 48 -0.55 0.88 -6.34
C CYS A 48 -1.55 -0.03 -7.06
N GLY A 49 -1.16 -1.25 -7.45
CA GLY A 49 -2.02 -2.15 -8.20
C GLY A 49 -2.64 -1.49 -9.43
N ALA A 50 -3.94 -1.66 -9.64
CA ALA A 50 -4.68 -1.07 -10.77
C ALA A 50 -4.91 0.45 -10.66
N GLY A 51 -4.29 1.14 -9.69
CA GLY A 51 -4.28 2.58 -9.56
C GLY A 51 -5.56 3.20 -8.99
N ASN A 52 -6.49 2.42 -8.48
CA ASN A 52 -7.81 2.91 -8.07
C ASN A 52 -7.72 4.00 -6.99
N TYR A 53 -6.84 3.85 -6.00
CA TYR A 53 -6.69 4.82 -4.91
C TYR A 53 -5.88 6.05 -5.36
N ALA A 54 -4.86 5.85 -6.21
CA ALA A 54 -4.13 6.94 -6.86
C ALA A 54 -5.07 7.84 -7.67
N ILE A 55 -5.96 7.23 -8.46
CA ILE A 55 -6.98 7.92 -9.25
C ILE A 55 -7.94 8.70 -8.33
N TYR A 56 -8.43 8.06 -7.27
CA TYR A 56 -9.30 8.72 -6.27
C TYR A 56 -8.66 9.98 -5.68
N LEU A 57 -7.37 9.94 -5.34
CA LEU A 57 -6.65 11.10 -4.82
C LEU A 57 -6.43 12.17 -5.91
N ALA A 58 -6.08 11.76 -7.13
CA ALA A 58 -5.89 12.69 -8.24
C ALA A 58 -7.17 13.46 -8.58
N GLU A 59 -8.36 12.83 -8.52
CA GLU A 59 -9.67 13.48 -8.66
C GLU A 59 -9.91 14.57 -7.60
N ARG A 60 -9.14 14.54 -6.50
CA ARG A 60 -9.21 15.50 -5.38
C ARG A 60 -8.05 16.49 -5.35
N GLY A 61 -7.31 16.58 -6.46
CA GLY A 61 -6.27 17.57 -6.64
C GLY A 61 -4.89 17.18 -6.12
N PHE A 62 -4.67 15.91 -5.74
CA PHE A 62 -3.34 15.42 -5.41
C PHE A 62 -2.52 15.18 -6.69
N GLU A 63 -1.21 15.44 -6.64
CA GLU A 63 -0.26 15.02 -7.66
C GLU A 63 0.25 13.63 -7.31
N VAL A 64 -0.26 12.59 -7.98
CA VAL A 64 -0.03 11.20 -7.55
C VAL A 64 0.91 10.46 -8.50
N ILE A 65 1.90 9.79 -7.92
CA ILE A 65 2.72 8.78 -8.58
C ILE A 65 2.43 7.43 -7.93
N GLY A 66 1.96 6.46 -8.71
CA GLY A 66 1.79 5.07 -8.27
C GLY A 66 2.97 4.21 -8.69
N VAL A 67 3.41 3.33 -7.80
CA VAL A 67 4.52 2.40 -8.03
C VAL A 67 4.07 0.97 -7.77
N ASP A 68 4.35 0.07 -8.70
CA ASP A 68 4.14 -1.37 -8.55
C ASP A 68 5.23 -2.13 -9.32
N SER A 69 5.56 -3.33 -8.89
CA SER A 69 6.56 -4.17 -9.55
C SER A 69 6.03 -4.87 -10.81
N SER A 70 4.70 -4.95 -10.99
CA SER A 70 4.05 -5.61 -12.11
C SER A 70 3.88 -4.65 -13.31
N PRO A 71 4.56 -4.87 -14.44
CA PRO A 71 4.34 -4.09 -15.65
C PRO A 71 2.90 -4.25 -16.19
N THR A 72 2.30 -5.42 -15.99
CA THR A 72 0.91 -5.67 -16.41
C THR A 72 -0.06 -4.76 -15.68
N VAL A 73 0.03 -4.66 -14.35
CA VAL A 73 -0.89 -3.81 -13.58
C VAL A 73 -0.62 -2.33 -13.77
N ILE A 74 0.63 -1.92 -13.98
CA ILE A 74 0.96 -0.52 -14.29
C ILE A 74 0.34 -0.07 -15.62
N LYS A 75 0.32 -0.95 -16.63
CA LYS A 75 -0.41 -0.68 -17.87
C LYS A 75 -1.91 -0.48 -17.60
N ILE A 76 -2.52 -1.37 -16.81
CA ILE A 76 -3.93 -1.28 -16.42
C ILE A 76 -4.20 0.03 -15.64
N ALA A 77 -3.37 0.38 -14.68
CA ALA A 77 -3.49 1.61 -13.91
C ALA A 77 -3.45 2.86 -14.80
N THR A 78 -2.54 2.86 -15.78
CA THR A 78 -2.43 3.95 -16.77
C THR A 78 -3.70 4.07 -17.62
N GLU A 79 -4.24 2.96 -18.12
CA GLU A 79 -5.48 2.94 -18.88
C GLU A 79 -6.68 3.38 -18.03
N ASN A 80 -6.74 2.97 -16.75
CA ASN A 80 -7.79 3.38 -15.82
C ASN A 80 -7.77 4.89 -15.57
N ALA A 81 -6.60 5.48 -15.35
CA ALA A 81 -6.47 6.93 -15.17
C ALA A 81 -6.89 7.70 -16.44
N GLN A 82 -6.52 7.22 -17.62
CA GLN A 82 -6.94 7.80 -18.90
C GLN A 82 -8.47 7.76 -19.07
N LYS A 83 -9.10 6.61 -18.78
CA LYS A 83 -10.57 6.46 -18.84
C LYS A 83 -11.31 7.41 -17.88
N ARG A 84 -10.70 7.70 -16.72
CA ARG A 84 -11.25 8.62 -15.71
C ARG A 84 -10.90 10.09 -15.99
N GLY A 85 -10.05 10.37 -17.00
CA GLY A 85 -9.66 11.72 -17.38
C GLY A 85 -8.77 12.42 -16.34
N VAL A 86 -8.07 11.67 -15.49
CA VAL A 86 -7.17 12.21 -14.46
C VAL A 86 -5.70 12.02 -14.83
N ARG A 87 -4.85 12.90 -14.27
CA ARG A 87 -3.41 12.82 -14.45
C ARG A 87 -2.79 12.10 -13.25
N CYS A 88 -2.44 10.82 -13.44
CA CYS A 88 -1.57 10.05 -12.56
C CYS A 88 -0.38 9.55 -13.36
N LYS A 89 0.78 9.51 -12.73
CA LYS A 89 1.96 8.84 -13.27
C LYS A 89 2.08 7.48 -12.61
N PHE A 90 2.35 6.44 -13.40
CA PHE A 90 2.56 5.10 -12.89
C PHE A 90 3.93 4.61 -13.33
N ILE A 91 4.67 3.96 -12.41
CA ILE A 91 6.05 3.55 -12.59
C ILE A 91 6.17 2.07 -12.23
N VAL A 92 6.80 1.29 -13.12
CA VAL A 92 7.22 -0.08 -12.79
C VAL A 92 8.53 0.01 -12.00
N ALA A 93 8.50 -0.36 -10.72
CA ALA A 93 9.70 -0.45 -9.90
C ALA A 93 9.53 -1.47 -8.77
N ASP A 94 10.62 -2.13 -8.41
CA ASP A 94 10.68 -3.00 -7.23
C ASP A 94 10.89 -2.15 -5.97
N LEU A 95 9.91 -2.14 -5.09
CA LEU A 95 9.96 -1.40 -3.82
C LEU A 95 11.03 -1.93 -2.84
N LEU A 96 11.57 -3.11 -3.11
CA LEU A 96 12.76 -3.66 -2.43
C LEU A 96 14.06 -3.40 -3.20
N GLY A 97 13.99 -2.79 -4.40
CA GLY A 97 15.14 -2.38 -5.21
C GLY A 97 15.71 -1.02 -4.79
N ASP A 98 16.40 -0.36 -5.72
CA ASP A 98 17.06 0.93 -5.47
C ASP A 98 16.18 2.14 -5.78
N LEU A 99 14.96 1.92 -6.30
CA LEU A 99 13.98 2.94 -6.68
C LEU A 99 14.54 4.06 -7.60
N HIS A 100 15.51 3.75 -8.46
CA HIS A 100 16.12 4.71 -9.37
C HIS A 100 15.13 5.39 -10.33
N GLU A 101 14.00 4.74 -10.59
CA GLU A 101 12.90 5.24 -11.40
C GLU A 101 12.11 6.36 -10.70
N VAL A 102 12.13 6.38 -9.37
CA VAL A 102 11.45 7.38 -8.53
C VAL A 102 12.43 8.50 -8.21
N LYS A 103 12.45 9.52 -9.07
CA LYS A 103 13.43 10.64 -8.99
C LYS A 103 12.95 11.82 -8.14
N GLU A 104 11.79 11.69 -7.53
CA GLU A 104 11.10 12.78 -6.87
C GLU A 104 10.93 12.47 -5.39
N THR A 105 10.67 13.49 -4.57
CA THR A 105 10.33 13.35 -3.17
C THR A 105 8.88 13.79 -2.92
N PHE A 106 8.25 13.25 -1.88
CA PHE A 106 6.82 13.34 -1.67
C PHE A 106 6.48 13.95 -0.30
N ASP A 107 5.35 14.63 -0.25
CA ASP A 107 4.78 15.22 0.96
C ASP A 107 3.89 14.24 1.72
N PHE A 108 3.36 13.24 1.00
CA PHE A 108 2.57 12.14 1.54
C PHE A 108 2.93 10.84 0.83
N GLY A 109 3.07 9.76 1.58
CA GLY A 109 3.21 8.42 1.06
C GLY A 109 2.19 7.49 1.69
N TYR A 110 1.74 6.49 0.95
CA TYR A 110 0.94 5.44 1.57
C TYR A 110 1.15 4.10 0.88
N ASP A 111 0.97 3.03 1.66
CA ASP A 111 0.68 1.70 1.18
C ASP A 111 -0.60 1.17 1.83
N TRP A 112 -1.43 0.53 1.04
CA TRP A 112 -2.64 -0.09 1.50
C TRP A 112 -2.69 -1.54 1.02
N ASP A 113 -2.75 -2.48 1.95
CA ASP A 113 -2.71 -3.91 1.66
C ASP A 113 -1.41 -4.37 0.94
N PHE A 114 -0.27 -3.68 1.19
CA PHE A 114 1.01 -4.00 0.57
C PHE A 114 2.04 -4.57 1.57
N LEU A 115 2.25 -3.96 2.74
CA LEU A 115 3.32 -4.34 3.67
C LEU A 115 3.23 -5.80 4.13
N HIS A 116 2.05 -6.40 4.16
CA HIS A 116 1.89 -7.82 4.52
C HIS A 116 2.39 -8.79 3.43
N HIS A 117 2.65 -8.32 2.22
CA HIS A 117 3.37 -9.07 1.18
C HIS A 117 4.89 -9.08 1.39
N ILE A 118 5.42 -8.16 2.21
CA ILE A 118 6.85 -8.08 2.52
C ILE A 118 7.14 -8.84 3.81
N PHE A 119 8.05 -9.83 3.73
CA PHE A 119 8.43 -10.63 4.88
C PHE A 119 9.37 -9.86 5.82
N PRO A 120 9.40 -10.20 7.12
CA PRO A 120 10.11 -9.42 8.15
C PRO A 120 11.54 -9.05 7.80
N GLU A 121 12.30 -9.96 7.19
CA GLU A 121 13.70 -9.77 6.83
C GLU A 121 13.94 -8.67 5.78
N ASP A 122 12.92 -8.34 4.95
CA ASP A 122 13.03 -7.32 3.91
C ASP A 122 12.36 -6.00 4.29
N ARG A 123 11.58 -5.96 5.37
CA ARG A 123 10.79 -4.78 5.77
C ARG A 123 11.63 -3.57 6.15
N VAL A 124 12.79 -3.79 6.78
CA VAL A 124 13.72 -2.69 7.10
C VAL A 124 14.24 -2.04 5.81
N LYS A 125 14.54 -2.82 4.78
CA LYS A 125 14.96 -2.30 3.48
C LYS A 125 13.84 -1.51 2.82
N TYR A 126 12.62 -2.06 2.81
CA TYR A 126 11.43 -1.37 2.30
C TYR A 126 11.23 -0.02 3.00
N LEU A 127 11.22 -0.01 4.32
CA LEU A 127 10.95 1.21 5.08
C LEU A 127 12.04 2.28 4.93
N LYS A 128 13.31 1.88 4.74
CA LYS A 128 14.40 2.80 4.37
C LYS A 128 14.16 3.42 3.00
N ASN A 129 13.68 2.64 2.02
CA ASN A 129 13.34 3.16 0.71
C ASN A 129 12.20 4.19 0.81
N VAL A 130 11.15 3.88 1.56
CA VAL A 130 10.05 4.83 1.83
C VAL A 130 10.56 6.09 2.49
N TYR A 131 11.38 5.95 3.55
CA TYR A 131 11.99 7.09 4.23
C TYR A 131 12.77 7.99 3.27
N ASN A 132 13.56 7.43 2.36
CA ASN A 132 14.42 8.21 1.46
C ASN A 132 13.64 9.01 0.41
N ILE A 133 12.47 8.53 -0.02
CA ILE A 133 11.65 9.21 -1.03
C ILE A 133 10.61 10.17 -0.44
N LEU A 134 10.39 10.16 0.85
CA LEU A 134 9.53 11.13 1.53
C LEU A 134 10.36 12.38 1.90
N LYS A 135 9.75 13.55 1.97
CA LYS A 135 10.37 14.77 2.52
C LYS A 135 10.41 14.73 4.05
N PRO A 136 11.36 15.42 4.72
CA PRO A 136 11.24 15.66 6.17
C PRO A 136 9.89 16.28 6.51
N GLY A 137 9.22 15.76 7.55
CA GLY A 137 7.85 16.18 7.92
C GLY A 137 6.73 15.59 7.07
N ALA A 138 7.05 14.77 6.05
CA ALA A 138 6.04 14.11 5.23
C ALA A 138 5.29 13.04 6.02
N GLN A 139 3.98 12.93 5.80
CA GLN A 139 3.17 11.88 6.41
C GLN A 139 3.27 10.57 5.64
N TYR A 140 3.23 9.47 6.37
CA TYR A 140 3.20 8.13 5.82
C TYR A 140 2.12 7.27 6.49
N LEU A 141 1.21 6.76 5.65
CA LEU A 141 0.17 5.82 6.05
C LEU A 141 0.52 4.42 5.56
N SER A 142 0.53 3.44 6.45
CA SER A 142 0.62 2.03 6.06
C SER A 142 -0.52 1.23 6.69
N VAL A 143 -1.12 0.33 5.91
CA VAL A 143 -2.17 -0.57 6.40
C VAL A 143 -1.84 -1.99 5.97
N CYS A 144 -1.66 -2.88 6.95
CA CYS A 144 -1.33 -4.28 6.71
C CYS A 144 -2.12 -5.22 7.64
N PHE A 145 -2.25 -6.48 7.27
CA PHE A 145 -3.02 -7.45 8.07
C PHE A 145 -2.43 -7.67 9.46
N SER A 146 -3.34 -7.71 10.44
CA SER A 146 -3.06 -7.98 11.84
C SER A 146 -3.07 -9.48 12.15
N GLU A 147 -2.18 -9.92 13.06
CA GLU A 147 -2.23 -11.30 13.59
C GLU A 147 -3.56 -11.66 14.27
N LYS A 148 -4.35 -10.64 14.66
CA LYS A 148 -5.70 -10.81 15.22
C LYS A 148 -6.75 -11.17 14.18
N ASP A 149 -6.41 -11.09 12.87
CA ASP A 149 -7.32 -11.46 11.78
C ASP A 149 -7.62 -12.96 11.81
N PRO A 150 -8.90 -13.41 11.77
CA PRO A 150 -9.24 -14.82 11.80
C PRO A 150 -9.15 -15.52 10.44
N GLN A 151 -8.91 -14.78 9.35
CA GLN A 151 -8.93 -15.32 7.99
C GLN A 151 -7.67 -16.16 7.67
N PHE A 152 -7.76 -16.97 6.63
CA PHE A 152 -6.68 -17.82 6.13
C PHE A 152 -6.16 -18.76 7.23
N ASP A 153 -7.07 -19.57 7.80
CA ASP A 153 -6.89 -20.53 8.90
C ASP A 153 -6.55 -19.91 10.28
N GLY A 154 -6.42 -18.58 10.36
CA GLY A 154 -6.31 -17.81 11.61
C GLY A 154 -5.12 -18.14 12.52
N MET A 155 -4.19 -19.00 12.08
CA MET A 155 -3.08 -19.48 12.90
C MET A 155 -1.72 -19.13 12.28
N GLY A 156 -0.81 -18.67 13.16
CA GLY A 156 0.53 -18.28 12.76
C GLY A 156 0.57 -16.95 12.02
N LYS A 157 1.79 -16.48 11.77
CA LYS A 157 2.04 -15.20 11.09
C LYS A 157 2.16 -15.33 9.59
N TYR A 158 2.56 -16.47 9.06
CA TYR A 158 2.59 -16.77 7.63
C TYR A 158 1.34 -17.54 7.23
N ARG A 159 0.48 -16.92 6.42
CA ARG A 159 -0.77 -17.54 6.00
C ARG A 159 -0.87 -17.57 4.49
N LYS A 160 -1.33 -18.70 3.95
CA LYS A 160 -1.50 -18.88 2.51
C LYS A 160 -2.92 -18.49 2.09
N THR A 161 -3.02 -17.65 1.08
CA THR A 161 -4.31 -17.25 0.52
C THR A 161 -4.83 -18.28 -0.50
N PRO A 162 -6.12 -18.25 -0.84
CA PRO A 162 -6.71 -19.13 -1.86
C PRO A 162 -6.07 -18.99 -3.25
N ILE A 163 -5.50 -17.82 -3.58
CA ILE A 163 -4.81 -17.58 -4.85
C ILE A 163 -3.31 -17.90 -4.79
N GLY A 164 -2.85 -18.49 -3.66
CA GLY A 164 -1.50 -19.04 -3.52
C GLY A 164 -0.45 -18.06 -3.01
N THR A 165 -0.78 -16.80 -2.72
CA THR A 165 0.15 -15.86 -2.06
C THR A 165 0.34 -16.25 -0.60
N ILE A 166 1.54 -15.97 -0.06
CA ILE A 166 1.81 -16.09 1.37
C ILE A 166 1.91 -14.67 1.92
N LEU A 167 1.11 -14.39 2.95
CA LEU A 167 1.07 -13.08 3.61
C LEU A 167 1.62 -13.20 5.03
N TYR A 168 2.23 -12.12 5.51
CA TYR A 168 2.72 -12.04 6.90
C TYR A 168 1.81 -11.14 7.72
N PHE A 169 1.23 -11.70 8.77
CA PHE A 169 0.31 -11.04 9.71
C PHE A 169 1.07 -10.51 10.90
N SER A 170 1.04 -9.20 11.09
CA SER A 170 1.86 -8.49 12.07
C SER A 170 1.14 -8.24 13.40
N SER A 171 1.90 -8.08 14.49
CA SER A 171 1.41 -7.45 15.70
C SER A 171 1.62 -5.93 15.65
N GLU A 172 0.86 -5.18 16.47
CA GLU A 172 1.08 -3.72 16.63
C GLU A 172 2.50 -3.43 17.15
N SER A 173 3.04 -4.27 18.04
CA SER A 173 4.42 -4.12 18.53
C SER A 173 5.45 -4.25 17.41
N GLU A 174 5.32 -5.24 16.53
CA GLU A 174 6.24 -5.38 15.39
C GLU A 174 6.20 -4.18 14.45
N ILE A 175 5.01 -3.62 14.20
CA ILE A 175 4.88 -2.41 13.38
C ILE A 175 5.46 -1.20 14.10
N HIS A 176 5.21 -1.04 15.41
CA HIS A 176 5.83 0.00 16.21
C HIS A 176 7.37 -0.06 16.12
N ASP A 177 7.96 -1.23 16.38
CA ASP A 177 9.41 -1.42 16.39
C ASP A 177 10.04 -1.24 15.00
N LEU A 178 9.30 -1.56 13.94
CA LEU A 178 9.72 -1.36 12.56
C LEU A 178 9.73 0.13 12.17
N PHE A 179 8.70 0.90 12.59
CA PHE A 179 8.51 2.29 12.17
C PHE A 179 9.27 3.29 13.05
N SER A 180 9.32 3.08 14.37
CA SER A 180 9.86 4.02 15.33
C SER A 180 11.32 4.46 15.11
N PRO A 181 12.22 3.70 14.44
CA PRO A 181 13.55 4.19 14.10
C PRO A 181 13.58 5.29 13.03
N TYR A 182 12.53 5.39 12.20
CA TYR A 182 12.48 6.26 11.02
C TYR A 182 11.43 7.35 11.10
N PHE A 183 10.32 7.06 11.78
CA PHE A 183 9.12 7.88 11.78
C PHE A 183 8.66 8.19 13.20
N ASP A 184 8.06 9.36 13.38
CA ASP A 184 7.28 9.71 14.56
C ASP A 184 5.86 9.17 14.39
N ILE A 185 5.51 8.11 15.12
CA ILE A 185 4.21 7.45 15.03
C ILE A 185 3.14 8.34 15.65
N GLN A 186 2.22 8.83 14.85
CA GLN A 186 1.09 9.68 15.29
C GLN A 186 -0.12 8.84 15.72
N GLU A 187 -0.35 7.73 15.03
CA GLU A 187 -1.46 6.83 15.30
C GLU A 187 -1.10 5.40 14.92
N LEU A 188 -1.30 4.46 15.83
CA LEU A 188 -1.09 3.02 15.62
C LEU A 188 -2.22 2.27 16.32
N LYS A 189 -2.97 1.50 15.54
CA LYS A 189 -4.11 0.73 16.07
C LYS A 189 -4.53 -0.40 15.12
N THR A 190 -5.14 -1.42 15.67
CA THR A 190 -5.89 -2.40 14.89
C THR A 190 -7.25 -1.82 14.47
N ILE A 191 -7.58 -1.94 13.21
CA ILE A 191 -8.87 -1.53 12.63
C ILE A 191 -9.53 -2.71 11.93
N GLU A 192 -10.84 -2.66 11.76
CA GLU A 192 -11.57 -3.54 10.86
C GLU A 192 -11.64 -2.89 9.47
N ILE A 193 -11.24 -3.64 8.44
CA ILE A 193 -11.40 -3.26 7.05
C ILE A 193 -12.39 -4.20 6.37
N LYS A 194 -13.33 -3.63 5.61
CA LYS A 194 -14.33 -4.40 4.86
C LYS A 194 -13.84 -4.59 3.42
N THR A 195 -13.78 -5.83 2.98
CA THR A 195 -13.57 -6.19 1.58
C THR A 195 -14.90 -6.59 0.94
N LYS A 196 -14.87 -6.98 -0.34
CA LYS A 196 -16.08 -7.41 -1.07
C LYS A 196 -16.80 -8.60 -0.42
N SER A 197 -16.08 -9.46 0.28
CA SER A 197 -16.62 -10.76 0.74
C SER A 197 -16.48 -11.00 2.24
N VAL A 198 -15.48 -10.42 2.89
CA VAL A 198 -15.18 -10.64 4.30
C VAL A 198 -14.62 -9.38 4.95
N SER A 199 -14.71 -9.29 6.27
CA SER A 199 -13.97 -8.30 7.04
C SER A 199 -12.61 -8.86 7.45
N HIS A 200 -11.61 -7.99 7.51
CA HIS A 200 -10.27 -8.28 8.01
C HIS A 200 -9.91 -7.35 9.17
N TYR A 201 -9.10 -7.84 10.09
CA TYR A 201 -8.41 -6.97 11.03
C TYR A 201 -7.05 -6.58 10.45
N ALA A 202 -6.79 -5.28 10.38
CA ALA A 202 -5.57 -4.71 9.87
C ALA A 202 -4.95 -3.75 10.88
N ILE A 203 -3.64 -3.58 10.82
CA ILE A 203 -2.92 -2.56 11.58
C ILE A 203 -2.86 -1.32 10.69
N TYR A 204 -3.39 -0.23 11.20
CA TYR A 204 -3.30 1.10 10.65
C TYR A 204 -2.18 1.85 11.38
N VAL A 205 -1.21 2.35 10.67
CA VAL A 205 -0.18 3.24 11.20
C VAL A 205 -0.11 4.51 10.36
N LEU A 206 -0.31 5.65 11.03
CA LEU A 206 -0.05 6.98 10.48
C LEU A 206 1.15 7.57 11.21
N SER A 207 2.13 8.03 10.46
CA SER A 207 3.40 8.48 11.00
C SER A 207 3.93 9.67 10.19
N GLU A 208 4.94 10.37 10.73
CA GLU A 208 5.61 11.50 10.11
C GLU A 208 7.10 11.21 9.99
N ARG A 209 7.68 11.51 8.82
CA ARG A 209 9.13 11.36 8.61
C ARG A 209 9.89 12.37 9.47
N ARG A 210 10.83 11.89 10.29
CA ARG A 210 11.82 12.70 11.01
C ARG A 210 12.76 13.44 10.10
#